data_efee0639809d8aba5cb64bcbe84d9545
#
_entry.id   efee0639809d8aba5cb64bcbe84d9545
#
_cell.length_a   1.000
_cell.length_b   1.000
_cell.length_c   1.000
_cell.angle_alpha   90.00
_cell.angle_beta   90.00
_cell.angle_gamma   90.00
#
_symmetry.space_group_name_H-M   'P 1'
#
loop_
_entity.id
_entity.type
_entity.pdbx_description
1 polymer ?
#
loop_
_entity_poly.entity_id
_entity_poly.type
_entity_poly.pdbx_seq_one_letter_code
_entity_poly.pdbx_strand_id
1 'polypeptide(L)'
;MLRKIDCVMIRVDSLGVAAAYYRDVFGLRPNWSDDVSIGLKFAESDTEIVLHNDPNIPSSIEVYYLVRDVIDEVKSYTEKGCELIVAPFDIRIGKCAVIKDPFGTRLCILDMTKGCRPSNLAGD
;
A
#
# COMPACT_ATOMS: atom_id res chain seq x y z
N MET A 1 1.71 16.15 4.11
CA MET A 1 1.18 16.16 2.73
C MET A 1 1.28 14.77 2.12
N LEU A 2 0.31 14.41 1.31
CA LEU A 2 0.40 13.19 0.53
C LEU A 2 1.46 13.38 -0.54
N ARG A 3 2.45 12.49 -0.57
CA ARG A 3 3.57 12.64 -1.51
C ARG A 3 3.30 11.97 -2.85
N LYS A 4 2.68 10.79 -2.82
CA LYS A 4 2.32 10.03 -4.02
C LYS A 4 1.49 8.83 -3.60
N ILE A 5 0.85 8.19 -4.57
CA ILE A 5 0.26 6.87 -4.37
C ILE A 5 1.43 5.87 -4.31
N ASP A 6 1.54 5.15 -3.19
CA ASP A 6 2.55 4.12 -3.02
C ASP A 6 2.10 2.81 -3.66
N CYS A 7 0.92 2.35 -3.32
CA CYS A 7 0.40 1.12 -3.88
C CYS A 7 -1.12 1.09 -3.83
N VAL A 8 -1.66 0.20 -4.65
CA VAL A 8 -3.08 -0.18 -4.62
C VAL A 8 -3.13 -1.65 -4.23
N MET A 9 -3.86 -1.99 -3.18
CA MET A 9 -3.99 -3.36 -2.70
C MET A 9 -5.26 -4.00 -3.24
N ILE A 10 -5.12 -5.19 -3.81
CA ILE A 10 -6.21 -5.93 -4.45
C ILE A 10 -6.21 -7.35 -3.92
N ARG A 11 -7.34 -7.80 -3.38
CA ARG A 11 -7.48 -9.18 -2.92
C ARG A 11 -7.67 -10.13 -4.10
N VAL A 12 -6.94 -11.24 -4.07
CA VAL A 12 -7.09 -12.34 -5.03
C VAL A 12 -7.09 -13.67 -4.27
N ASP A 13 -7.68 -14.71 -4.86
CA ASP A 13 -7.73 -16.02 -4.20
C ASP A 13 -6.42 -16.78 -4.35
N SER A 14 -5.80 -16.70 -5.53
CA SER A 14 -4.53 -17.38 -5.82
C SER A 14 -3.48 -16.35 -6.24
N LEU A 15 -2.49 -16.16 -5.38
CA LEU A 15 -1.42 -15.18 -5.64
C LEU A 15 -0.63 -15.53 -6.91
N GLY A 16 -0.23 -16.81 -7.04
CA GLY A 16 0.60 -17.22 -8.18
C GLY A 16 -0.10 -17.08 -9.52
N VAL A 17 -1.37 -17.48 -9.58
CA VAL A 17 -2.17 -17.38 -10.80
C VAL A 17 -2.42 -15.92 -11.16
N ALA A 18 -2.80 -15.11 -10.18
CA ALA A 18 -3.07 -13.69 -10.42
C ALA A 18 -1.79 -12.94 -10.83
N ALA A 19 -0.68 -13.21 -10.15
CA ALA A 19 0.59 -12.56 -10.47
C ALA A 19 1.05 -12.89 -11.89
N ALA A 20 0.90 -14.16 -12.29
CA ALA A 20 1.24 -14.57 -13.67
C ALA A 20 0.36 -13.84 -14.70
N TYR A 21 -0.91 -13.69 -14.42
CA TYR A 21 -1.83 -12.96 -15.30
C TYR A 21 -1.44 -11.48 -15.41
N TYR A 22 -1.18 -10.83 -14.27
CA TYR A 22 -0.79 -9.42 -14.27
C TYR A 22 0.53 -9.19 -14.98
N ARG A 23 1.45 -10.15 -14.87
CA ARG A 23 2.72 -10.09 -15.60
C ARG A 23 2.52 -10.28 -17.11
N ASP A 24 1.84 -11.35 -17.51
CA ASP A 24 1.77 -11.79 -18.91
C ASP A 24 0.79 -10.96 -19.73
N VAL A 25 -0.30 -10.49 -19.11
CA VAL A 25 -1.34 -9.74 -19.81
C VAL A 25 -1.17 -8.24 -19.62
N PHE A 26 -0.86 -7.80 -18.39
CA PHE A 26 -0.80 -6.37 -18.08
C PHE A 26 0.62 -5.80 -18.07
N GLY A 27 1.63 -6.63 -18.17
CA GLY A 27 3.00 -6.18 -18.29
C GLY A 27 3.67 -5.72 -16.98
N LEU A 28 3.05 -6.00 -15.82
CA LEU A 28 3.65 -5.67 -14.56
C LEU A 28 4.75 -6.67 -14.20
N ARG A 29 5.71 -6.24 -13.38
CA ARG A 29 6.83 -7.09 -12.98
C ARG A 29 6.83 -7.33 -11.48
N PRO A 30 7.01 -8.59 -11.03
CA PRO A 30 7.18 -8.87 -9.61
C PRO A 30 8.38 -8.13 -9.04
N ASN A 31 8.19 -7.48 -7.89
CA ASN A 31 9.23 -6.72 -7.21
C ASN A 31 9.59 -7.33 -5.86
N TRP A 32 8.59 -7.78 -5.11
CA TRP A 32 8.79 -8.43 -3.82
C TRP A 32 7.61 -9.36 -3.53
N SER A 33 7.80 -10.29 -2.61
CA SER A 33 6.72 -11.16 -2.17
C SER A 33 6.94 -11.58 -0.72
N ASP A 34 5.85 -11.95 -0.08
CA ASP A 34 5.83 -12.64 1.21
C ASP A 34 4.75 -13.72 1.17
N ASP A 35 4.40 -14.30 2.32
CA ASP A 35 3.48 -15.44 2.37
C ASP A 35 2.07 -15.14 1.84
N VAL A 36 1.64 -13.88 1.92
CA VAL A 36 0.26 -13.48 1.61
C VAL A 36 0.16 -12.37 0.58
N SER A 37 1.28 -11.88 0.06
CA SER A 37 1.29 -10.72 -0.84
C SER A 37 2.36 -10.82 -1.91
N ILE A 38 2.11 -10.18 -3.04
CA ILE A 38 3.10 -9.97 -4.10
C ILE A 38 2.99 -8.53 -4.54
N GLY A 39 4.09 -7.78 -4.45
CA GLY A 39 4.17 -6.42 -4.97
C GLY A 39 4.61 -6.44 -6.42
N LEU A 40 3.81 -5.84 -7.28
CA LEU A 40 4.07 -5.75 -8.73
C LEU A 40 4.32 -4.30 -9.09
N LYS A 41 5.33 -4.05 -9.92
CA LYS A 41 5.70 -2.70 -10.32
C LYS A 41 5.36 -2.43 -11.77
N PHE A 42 5.09 -1.15 -12.05
CA PHE A 42 4.92 -0.65 -13.40
C PHE A 42 6.28 -0.32 -14.00
N ALA A 43 6.35 -0.32 -15.35
CA ALA A 43 7.57 0.08 -16.05
C ALA A 43 7.83 1.59 -15.94
N GLU A 44 6.78 2.40 -15.84
CA GLU A 44 6.88 3.85 -15.96
C GLU A 44 6.67 4.60 -14.66
N SER A 45 6.46 3.90 -13.55
CA SER A 45 6.31 4.54 -12.25
C SER A 45 6.68 3.56 -11.14
N ASP A 46 6.96 4.08 -9.95
CA ASP A 46 7.25 3.26 -8.79
C ASP A 46 6.02 2.95 -7.93
N THR A 47 4.84 3.33 -8.39
CA THR A 47 3.58 2.88 -7.79
C THR A 47 3.42 1.38 -8.02
N GLU A 48 2.96 0.66 -7.01
CA GLU A 48 2.79 -0.79 -7.09
C GLU A 48 1.33 -1.20 -7.05
N ILE A 49 1.03 -2.31 -7.71
CA ILE A 49 -0.15 -3.12 -7.41
C ILE A 49 0.31 -4.19 -6.42
N VAL A 50 -0.34 -4.29 -5.28
CA VAL A 50 -0.06 -5.35 -4.31
C VAL A 50 -1.23 -6.33 -4.33
N LEU A 51 -1.00 -7.53 -4.85
CA LEU A 51 -1.96 -8.62 -4.79
C LEU A 51 -1.81 -9.32 -3.46
N HIS A 52 -2.92 -9.63 -2.78
CA HIS A 52 -2.86 -10.29 -1.49
C HIS A 52 -4.03 -11.24 -1.27
N ASN A 53 -3.86 -12.20 -0.38
CA ASN A 53 -4.93 -13.04 0.15
C ASN A 53 -4.94 -13.04 1.68
N ASP A 54 -4.49 -11.94 2.28
CA ASP A 54 -4.44 -11.78 3.74
C ASP A 54 -5.87 -11.61 4.28
N PRO A 55 -6.35 -12.53 5.14
CA PRO A 55 -7.71 -12.43 5.68
C PRO A 55 -7.91 -11.21 6.60
N ASN A 56 -6.82 -10.61 7.08
CA ASN A 56 -6.89 -9.45 7.97
C ASN A 56 -7.00 -8.12 7.22
N ILE A 57 -6.87 -8.14 5.89
CA ILE A 57 -7.00 -6.94 5.05
C ILE A 57 -8.37 -6.98 4.38
N PRO A 58 -9.10 -5.84 4.34
CA PRO A 58 -10.39 -5.78 3.67
C PRO A 58 -10.33 -6.28 2.23
N SER A 59 -11.45 -6.85 1.77
CA SER A 59 -11.55 -7.35 0.39
C SER A 59 -11.75 -6.26 -0.64
N SER A 60 -12.04 -5.03 -0.20
CA SER A 60 -12.15 -3.88 -1.09
C SER A 60 -10.77 -3.44 -1.60
N ILE A 61 -10.76 -2.78 -2.76
CA ILE A 61 -9.55 -2.15 -3.26
C ILE A 61 -9.18 -1.00 -2.34
N GLU A 62 -7.93 -0.95 -1.90
CA GLU A 62 -7.44 0.10 -1.02
C GLU A 62 -6.26 0.82 -1.65
N VAL A 63 -6.26 2.15 -1.56
CA VAL A 63 -5.18 3.00 -2.07
C VAL A 63 -4.36 3.49 -0.88
N TYR A 64 -3.04 3.33 -0.98
CA TYR A 64 -2.09 3.74 0.04
C TYR A 64 -1.26 4.90 -0.48
N TYR A 65 -1.24 5.98 0.30
CA TYR A 65 -0.51 7.20 -0.03
C TYR A 65 0.73 7.30 0.85
N LEU A 66 1.85 7.64 0.24
CA LEU A 66 3.09 7.88 0.97
C LEU A 66 3.06 9.26 1.61
N VAL A 67 3.40 9.32 2.89
CA VAL A 67 3.63 10.56 3.62
C VAL A 67 5.03 10.52 4.23
N ARG A 68 5.53 11.65 4.71
CA ARG A 68 6.85 11.70 5.32
C ARG A 68 6.87 11.02 6.68
N ASP A 69 5.85 11.27 7.49
CA ASP A 69 5.76 10.74 8.86
C ASP A 69 4.28 10.61 9.22
N VAL A 70 3.84 9.36 9.47
CA VAL A 70 2.43 9.07 9.73
C VAL A 70 1.96 9.72 11.03
N ILE A 71 2.78 9.71 12.07
CA ILE A 71 2.39 10.29 13.37
C ILE A 71 2.09 11.79 13.21
N ASP A 72 2.99 12.51 12.54
CA ASP A 72 2.84 13.96 12.34
C ASP A 72 1.64 14.26 11.44
N GLU A 73 1.46 13.47 10.37
CA GLU A 73 0.36 13.72 9.43
C GLU A 73 -1.00 13.40 10.03
N VAL A 74 -1.11 12.34 10.82
CA VAL A 74 -2.37 12.04 11.53
C VAL A 74 -2.76 13.21 12.42
N LYS A 75 -1.80 13.76 13.16
CA LYS A 75 -2.05 14.91 14.01
C LYS A 75 -2.53 16.11 13.18
N SER A 76 -1.81 16.42 12.11
CA SER A 76 -2.15 17.54 11.23
C SER A 76 -3.52 17.34 10.58
N TYR A 77 -3.78 16.15 10.05
CA TYR A 77 -5.03 15.90 9.32
C TYR A 77 -6.24 15.87 10.25
N THR A 78 -6.10 15.33 11.46
CA THR A 78 -7.21 15.34 12.42
C THR A 78 -7.52 16.76 12.89
N GLU A 79 -6.51 17.61 13.04
CA GLU A 79 -6.72 19.03 13.35
C GLU A 79 -7.44 19.77 12.22
N LYS A 80 -7.36 19.26 10.99
CA LYS A 80 -7.98 19.88 9.81
C LYS A 80 -9.30 19.24 9.38
N GLY A 81 -9.85 18.36 10.22
CA GLY A 81 -11.20 17.82 10.00
C GLY A 81 -11.27 16.37 9.57
N CYS A 82 -10.14 15.67 9.42
CA CYS A 82 -10.16 14.24 9.15
C CYS A 82 -10.46 13.46 10.43
N GLU A 83 -11.09 12.31 10.27
CA GLU A 83 -11.37 11.39 11.37
C GLU A 83 -10.31 10.28 11.37
N LEU A 84 -9.78 9.93 12.53
CA LEU A 84 -8.86 8.80 12.66
C LEU A 84 -9.66 7.49 12.73
N ILE A 85 -9.50 6.62 11.74
CA ILE A 85 -10.22 5.35 11.67
C ILE A 85 -9.38 4.23 12.28
N VAL A 86 -8.11 4.14 11.90
CA VAL A 86 -7.16 3.19 12.47
C VAL A 86 -5.93 3.97 12.92
N ALA A 87 -5.64 3.90 14.22
CA ALA A 87 -4.50 4.58 14.81
C ALA A 87 -3.18 4.08 14.19
N PRO A 88 -2.13 4.91 14.20
CA PRO A 88 -0.85 4.49 13.65
C PRO A 88 -0.37 3.16 14.22
N PHE A 89 0.05 2.27 13.33
CA PHE A 89 0.59 0.96 13.69
C PHE A 89 1.85 0.68 12.87
N ASP A 90 2.69 -0.19 13.41
CA ASP A 90 3.95 -0.52 12.78
C ASP A 90 3.74 -1.44 11.59
N ILE A 91 4.46 -1.12 10.52
CA ILE A 91 4.62 -1.98 9.36
C ILE A 91 6.11 -2.16 9.11
N ARG A 92 6.47 -3.03 8.18
CA ARG A 92 7.87 -3.37 7.92
C ARG A 92 8.72 -2.14 7.56
N ILE A 93 8.19 -1.25 6.75
CA ILE A 93 8.93 -0.08 6.25
C ILE A 93 8.73 1.20 7.06
N GLY A 94 7.81 1.19 8.03
CA GLY A 94 7.54 2.37 8.82
C GLY A 94 6.27 2.22 9.63
N LYS A 95 5.35 3.15 9.43
CA LYS A 95 4.04 3.13 10.09
C LYS A 95 2.94 3.32 9.05
N CYS A 96 1.75 2.89 9.41
CA CYS A 96 0.55 3.03 8.60
C CYS A 96 -0.59 3.50 9.49
N ALA A 97 -1.54 4.21 8.92
CA ALA A 97 -2.77 4.60 9.59
C ALA A 97 -3.88 4.74 8.56
N VAL A 98 -5.11 4.75 9.02
CA VAL A 98 -6.27 4.99 8.15
C VAL A 98 -7.02 6.21 8.69
N ILE A 99 -7.25 7.16 7.82
CA ILE A 99 -8.04 8.36 8.12
C ILE A 99 -9.25 8.40 7.18
N LYS A 100 -10.22 9.21 7.54
CA LYS A 100 -11.37 9.49 6.71
C LYS A 100 -11.48 10.99 6.53
N ASP A 101 -11.54 11.44 5.29
CA ASP A 101 -11.63 12.87 5.03
C ASP A 101 -13.04 13.42 5.37
N PRO A 102 -13.23 14.75 5.38
CA PRO A 102 -14.54 15.34 5.70
C PRO A 102 -15.65 14.96 4.71
N PHE A 103 -15.29 14.38 3.57
CA PHE A 103 -16.26 14.02 2.53
C PHE A 103 -16.63 12.53 2.56
N GLY A 104 -16.09 11.78 3.54
CA GLY A 104 -16.44 10.38 3.74
C GLY A 104 -15.49 9.37 3.08
N THR A 105 -14.40 9.82 2.49
CA THR A 105 -13.46 8.94 1.79
C THR A 105 -12.38 8.43 2.76
N ARG A 106 -12.17 7.10 2.78
CA ARG A 106 -11.08 6.49 3.53
C ARG A 106 -9.77 6.64 2.75
N LEU A 107 -8.74 7.05 3.46
CA LEU A 107 -7.38 7.11 2.91
C LEU A 107 -6.46 6.31 3.83
N CYS A 108 -5.69 5.40 3.23
CA CYS A 108 -4.62 4.72 3.94
C CYS A 108 -3.34 5.51 3.72
N ILE A 109 -2.63 5.84 4.79
CA ILE A 109 -1.36 6.56 4.69
C ILE A 109 -0.26 5.72 5.30
N LEU A 110 0.93 5.78 4.71
CA LEU A 110 2.10 5.08 5.23
C LEU A 110 3.34 5.93 5.08
N ASP A 111 4.36 5.61 5.85
CA ASP A 111 5.67 6.22 5.72
C ASP A 111 6.75 5.14 5.57
N MET A 112 7.96 5.59 5.29
CA MET A 112 9.13 4.73 5.15
C MET A 112 10.19 5.11 6.18
N THR A 113 9.76 5.41 7.40
CA THR A 113 10.66 5.82 8.47
C THR A 113 11.63 4.72 8.90
N LYS A 114 11.35 3.46 8.56
CA LYS A 114 12.23 2.32 8.81
C LYS A 114 13.03 1.89 7.58
N GLY A 115 12.88 2.60 6.45
CA GLY A 115 13.55 2.31 5.19
C GLY A 115 12.62 1.69 4.15
N CYS A 116 12.98 1.86 2.88
CA CYS A 116 12.19 1.32 1.78
C CYS A 116 12.22 -0.20 1.78
N ARG A 117 11.14 -0.84 1.30
CA ARG A 117 11.12 -2.29 1.10
C ARG A 117 12.04 -2.64 -0.08
N PRO A 118 13.08 -3.45 0.13
CA PRO A 118 13.94 -3.85 -0.97
C PRO A 118 13.25 -4.87 -1.87
N SER A 119 13.64 -4.88 -3.15
CA SER A 119 13.24 -5.95 -4.06
C SER A 119 13.87 -7.27 -3.59
N ASN A 120 13.08 -8.34 -3.51
CA ASN A 120 13.56 -9.66 -3.14
C ASN A 120 13.34 -10.69 -4.25
N LEU A 121 13.00 -10.22 -5.47
CA LEU A 121 12.76 -11.09 -6.61
C LEU A 121 13.75 -10.76 -7.72
N ALA A 122 14.36 -11.81 -8.30
CA ALA A 122 15.34 -11.66 -9.37
C ALA A 122 14.66 -11.32 -10.70
N GLY A 123 15.42 -10.72 -11.61
CA GLY A 123 14.98 -10.51 -12.99
C GLY A 123 14.12 -9.28 -13.21
N ASP A 124 14.08 -8.40 -12.28
CA ASP A 124 13.30 -7.15 -12.42
C ASP A 124 13.99 -6.09 -13.29
#